data_a6c8330a866af1b65da471bf26c4748b
#
_entry.id   a6c8330a866af1b65da471bf26c4748b
#
_cell.length_a   1.000
_cell.length_b   1.000
_cell.length_c   1.000
_cell.angle_alpha   90.00
_cell.angle_beta   90.00
_cell.angle_gamma   90.00
#
_symmetry.space_group_name_H-M   'P 1'
#
loop_
_entity.id
_entity.type
_entity.pdbx_description
1 polymer ?
#
loop_
_entity_poly.entity_id
_entity_poly.type
_entity_poly.pdbx_seq_one_letter_code
_entity_poly.pdbx_strand_id
1 'polypeptide(L)'
;MCVVTAQMSTHRFVYRWVVPSDPTPAATTGATPYALAVDFGGTKVEAALVDADGRLVAGSRQRRPTGRTATVPELEESVGGVVRASAASLPADGRIVGVGIGSAGPVDRRLGLVSPLNVPHWRDYPMRDFVSRVAAELGLDVPVTLEMDGVAITMAEHWVGAAQGVDNVMGMVISTGIGGGLIVGGRVITGPTGNAGHIGHVEVGELRGEDTFGNPYALEAMASGPHTVAWARQHGFAGGTGEELAAAYAAGDPVARAAIARTGEAVGRAIASATALLDLELVAIGGGFSHSTPDLFDHMRSVVEQHYFPFVRKVRIVPSALSSEGPLIGAAALIHRAHLLP
;
A
#
# COMPACT_ATOMS: atom_id res chain seq x y z
N MET A 1 -17.81 24.31 10.30
CA MET A 1 -18.03 25.71 9.93
C MET A 1 -16.90 26.50 10.61
N CYS A 2 -15.87 26.92 9.86
CA CYS A 2 -14.75 27.68 10.43
C CYS A 2 -15.21 29.14 10.68
N VAL A 3 -14.98 29.63 11.87
CA VAL A 3 -15.26 31.04 12.23
C VAL A 3 -13.94 31.80 12.21
N VAL A 4 -13.86 32.84 11.39
CA VAL A 4 -12.72 33.77 11.36
C VAL A 4 -13.06 34.95 12.27
N THR A 5 -12.29 35.16 13.34
CA THR A 5 -12.38 36.37 14.15
C THR A 5 -11.23 37.31 13.80
N ALA A 6 -11.55 38.54 13.41
CA ALA A 6 -10.56 39.62 13.16
C ALA A 6 -10.51 40.51 14.38
N GLN A 7 -9.34 40.74 14.94
CA GLN A 7 -9.11 41.69 16.01
C GLN A 7 -8.10 42.77 15.54
N MET A 8 -8.48 44.05 15.63
CA MET A 8 -7.61 45.16 15.29
C MET A 8 -6.66 45.45 16.45
N SER A 9 -5.38 45.35 16.21
CA SER A 9 -4.33 45.91 17.06
C SER A 9 -3.53 46.92 16.25
N THR A 10 -3.23 48.03 16.83
CA THR A 10 -2.58 49.20 16.23
C THR A 10 -1.67 48.91 15.03
N HIS A 11 -2.24 49.05 13.80
CA HIS A 11 -1.57 49.02 12.48
C HIS A 11 -1.30 47.68 11.84
N ARG A 12 -1.83 46.54 12.33
CA ARG A 12 -1.81 45.26 11.60
C ARG A 12 -3.06 44.42 11.88
N PHE A 13 -3.68 43.84 10.84
CA PHE A 13 -4.68 42.80 11.00
C PHE A 13 -3.96 41.46 11.28
N VAL A 14 -4.23 40.87 12.44
CA VAL A 14 -3.78 39.53 12.77
C VAL A 14 -4.98 38.59 12.63
N TYR A 15 -4.94 37.71 11.63
CA TYR A 15 -5.95 36.68 11.48
C TYR A 15 -5.53 35.45 12.31
N ARG A 16 -6.33 35.11 13.29
CA ARG A 16 -6.14 33.91 14.09
C ARG A 16 -7.16 32.86 13.62
N TRP A 17 -6.65 31.76 13.08
CA TRP A 17 -7.47 30.59 12.79
C TRP A 17 -7.80 29.92 14.12
N VAL A 18 -9.07 29.89 14.49
CA VAL A 18 -9.55 29.05 15.58
C VAL A 18 -10.02 27.74 14.93
N VAL A 19 -9.18 26.73 15.03
CA VAL A 19 -9.60 25.35 14.74
C VAL A 19 -10.49 24.94 15.92
N PRO A 20 -11.74 24.54 15.70
CA PRO A 20 -12.53 23.92 16.77
C PRO A 20 -11.75 22.73 17.31
N SER A 21 -11.55 22.64 18.60
CA SER A 21 -11.06 21.41 19.23
C SER A 21 -12.01 20.29 18.83
N ASP A 22 -11.45 19.21 18.23
CA ASP A 22 -12.21 18.00 17.98
C ASP A 22 -12.98 17.59 19.26
N PRO A 23 -14.23 17.23 19.13
CA PRO A 23 -14.96 16.71 20.28
C PRO A 23 -14.22 15.47 20.74
N THR A 24 -13.71 15.50 21.96
CA THR A 24 -13.19 14.31 22.66
C THR A 24 -14.23 13.21 22.48
N PRO A 25 -13.90 12.06 21.86
CA PRO A 25 -14.86 10.99 21.71
C PRO A 25 -15.35 10.62 23.11
N ALA A 26 -16.65 10.68 23.34
CA ALA A 26 -17.27 10.26 24.57
C ALA A 26 -16.78 8.84 24.87
N ALA A 27 -16.22 8.64 26.06
CA ALA A 27 -15.81 7.34 26.54
C ALA A 27 -17.05 6.43 26.57
N THR A 28 -17.22 5.66 25.49
CA THR A 28 -18.24 4.60 25.42
C THR A 28 -17.73 3.39 26.16
N THR A 29 -18.45 3.04 27.19
CA THR A 29 -18.29 1.90 28.06
C THR A 29 -17.82 0.62 27.35
N GLY A 30 -16.62 0.18 27.62
CA GLY A 30 -16.34 -1.22 27.93
C GLY A 30 -15.83 -2.11 26.79
N ALA A 31 -16.18 -1.97 25.53
CA ALA A 31 -15.76 -2.92 24.50
C ALA A 31 -14.55 -2.44 23.69
N THR A 32 -13.50 -3.26 23.61
CA THR A 32 -12.28 -2.97 22.84
C THR A 32 -12.58 -2.89 21.36
N PRO A 33 -12.22 -1.78 20.66
CA PRO A 33 -12.52 -1.60 19.24
C PRO A 33 -11.52 -2.35 18.35
N TYR A 34 -12.04 -3.13 17.41
CA TYR A 34 -11.25 -3.82 16.38
C TYR A 34 -11.73 -3.43 14.98
N ALA A 35 -10.81 -3.26 14.05
CA ALA A 35 -11.12 -3.23 12.63
C ALA A 35 -11.03 -4.66 12.06
N LEU A 36 -11.99 -5.05 11.24
CA LEU A 36 -11.89 -6.25 10.41
C LEU A 36 -11.18 -5.86 9.12
N ALA A 37 -9.93 -6.27 9.00
CA ALA A 37 -9.05 -5.97 7.89
C ALA A 37 -9.16 -7.05 6.81
N VAL A 38 -9.25 -6.64 5.54
CA VAL A 38 -9.25 -7.53 4.37
C VAL A 38 -8.18 -7.04 3.38
N ASP A 39 -7.26 -7.92 3.01
CA ASP A 39 -6.25 -7.70 1.96
C ASP A 39 -6.55 -8.61 0.78
N PHE A 40 -6.95 -8.04 -0.35
CA PHE A 40 -7.27 -8.78 -1.57
C PHE A 40 -6.18 -8.61 -2.61
N GLY A 41 -5.40 -9.67 -2.78
CA GLY A 41 -4.33 -9.74 -3.79
C GLY A 41 -4.64 -10.65 -4.97
N GLY A 42 -3.74 -10.66 -5.94
CA GLY A 42 -3.86 -11.44 -7.17
C GLY A 42 -3.76 -12.97 -7.00
N THR A 43 -3.24 -13.47 -5.88
CA THR A 43 -3.02 -14.89 -5.62
C THR A 43 -3.67 -15.39 -4.34
N LYS A 44 -4.00 -14.49 -3.42
CA LYS A 44 -4.59 -14.77 -2.11
C LYS A 44 -5.48 -13.62 -1.67
N VAL A 45 -6.43 -13.92 -0.80
CA VAL A 45 -7.11 -12.97 0.06
C VAL A 45 -6.82 -13.34 1.51
N GLU A 46 -6.56 -12.34 2.34
CA GLU A 46 -6.37 -12.49 3.78
C GLU A 46 -7.34 -11.59 4.54
N ALA A 47 -7.75 -12.01 5.73
CA ALA A 47 -8.45 -11.15 6.68
C ALA A 47 -7.95 -11.39 8.09
N ALA A 48 -8.03 -10.36 8.94
CA ALA A 48 -7.71 -10.44 10.37
C ALA A 48 -8.44 -9.35 11.15
N LEU A 49 -8.53 -9.53 12.47
CA LEU A 49 -8.88 -8.47 13.41
C LEU A 49 -7.63 -7.72 13.84
N VAL A 50 -7.72 -6.39 13.83
CA VAL A 50 -6.61 -5.50 14.22
C VAL A 50 -7.13 -4.49 15.25
N ASP A 51 -6.39 -4.33 16.34
CA ASP A 51 -6.74 -3.40 17.42
C ASP A 51 -6.36 -1.93 17.07
N ALA A 52 -6.70 -1.00 17.97
CA ALA A 52 -6.42 0.42 17.80
C ALA A 52 -4.93 0.79 17.86
N ASP A 53 -4.07 -0.12 18.28
CA ASP A 53 -2.60 0.02 18.29
C ASP A 53 -1.95 -0.58 17.03
N GLY A 54 -2.73 -1.15 16.12
CA GLY A 54 -2.24 -1.78 14.87
C GLY A 54 -1.74 -3.21 15.08
N ARG A 55 -2.13 -3.89 16.16
CA ARG A 55 -1.73 -5.28 16.44
C ARG A 55 -2.80 -6.24 15.94
N LEU A 56 -2.37 -7.29 15.25
CA LEU A 56 -3.26 -8.37 14.86
C LEU A 56 -3.68 -9.21 16.08
N VAL A 57 -4.97 -9.51 16.16
CA VAL A 57 -5.48 -10.46 17.17
C VAL A 57 -4.97 -11.86 16.85
N ALA A 58 -4.32 -12.50 17.81
CA ALA A 58 -3.77 -13.84 17.63
C ALA A 58 -4.87 -14.84 17.23
N GLY A 59 -4.60 -15.64 16.18
CA GLY A 59 -5.55 -16.64 15.66
C GLY A 59 -6.65 -16.08 14.75
N SER A 60 -6.80 -14.76 14.61
CA SER A 60 -7.82 -14.16 13.74
C SER A 60 -7.43 -14.14 12.26
N ARG A 61 -6.14 -14.26 11.93
CA ARG A 61 -5.67 -14.21 10.54
C ARG A 61 -6.14 -15.44 9.76
N GLN A 62 -6.88 -15.20 8.69
CA GLN A 62 -7.40 -16.20 7.78
C GLN A 62 -6.88 -15.94 6.38
N ARG A 63 -6.68 -17.01 5.60
CA ARG A 63 -6.16 -16.90 4.23
C ARG A 63 -6.84 -17.90 3.31
N ARG A 64 -7.20 -17.45 2.10
CA ARG A 64 -7.71 -18.31 1.03
C ARG A 64 -7.08 -17.93 -0.31
N PRO A 65 -7.04 -18.86 -1.28
CA PRO A 65 -6.50 -18.55 -2.60
C PRO A 65 -7.45 -17.65 -3.39
N THR A 66 -6.84 -16.86 -4.27
CA THR A 66 -7.47 -16.18 -5.40
C THR A 66 -6.73 -16.58 -6.67
N GLY A 67 -6.82 -15.82 -7.77
CA GLY A 67 -5.96 -16.02 -8.93
C GLY A 67 -6.69 -16.00 -10.26
N ARG A 68 -5.90 -16.22 -11.31
CA ARG A 68 -6.34 -16.01 -12.71
C ARG A 68 -7.44 -16.95 -13.18
N THR A 69 -7.52 -18.14 -12.62
CA THR A 69 -8.47 -19.21 -13.02
C THR A 69 -9.69 -19.29 -12.10
N ALA A 70 -9.68 -18.59 -10.96
CA ALA A 70 -10.79 -18.63 -10.02
C ALA A 70 -12.03 -17.94 -10.61
N THR A 71 -13.16 -18.63 -10.55
CA THR A 71 -14.47 -18.11 -10.96
C THR A 71 -15.02 -17.10 -9.98
N VAL A 72 -16.02 -16.31 -10.39
CA VAL A 72 -16.66 -15.33 -9.49
C VAL A 72 -17.19 -15.98 -8.21
N PRO A 73 -17.94 -17.10 -8.23
CA PRO A 73 -18.40 -17.76 -7.00
C PRO A 73 -17.26 -18.23 -6.08
N GLU A 74 -16.15 -18.76 -6.64
CA GLU A 74 -14.99 -19.18 -5.86
C GLU A 74 -14.29 -18.00 -5.18
N LEU A 75 -14.21 -16.87 -5.86
CA LEU A 75 -13.65 -15.64 -5.30
C LEU A 75 -14.54 -15.08 -4.18
N GLU A 76 -15.86 -15.06 -4.39
CA GLU A 76 -16.84 -14.66 -3.38
C GLU A 76 -16.78 -15.57 -2.14
N GLU A 77 -16.69 -16.90 -2.34
CA GLU A 77 -16.51 -17.84 -1.24
C GLU A 77 -15.18 -17.62 -0.51
N SER A 78 -14.10 -17.34 -1.24
CA SER A 78 -12.81 -17.06 -0.64
C SER A 78 -12.86 -15.80 0.23
N VAL A 79 -13.38 -14.68 -0.30
CA VAL A 79 -13.50 -13.41 0.45
C VAL A 79 -14.50 -13.53 1.60
N GLY A 80 -15.70 -14.01 1.34
CA GLY A 80 -16.72 -14.20 2.39
C GLY A 80 -16.25 -15.15 3.48
N GLY A 81 -15.56 -16.22 3.10
CA GLY A 81 -15.00 -17.20 4.02
C GLY A 81 -13.95 -16.62 4.97
N VAL A 82 -12.99 -15.82 4.50
CA VAL A 82 -11.98 -15.20 5.38
C VAL A 82 -12.63 -14.14 6.28
N VAL A 83 -13.59 -13.35 5.76
CA VAL A 83 -14.32 -12.34 6.54
C VAL A 83 -15.08 -13.00 7.71
N ARG A 84 -15.88 -14.03 7.42
CA ARG A 84 -16.65 -14.74 8.46
C ARG A 84 -15.72 -15.40 9.49
N ALA A 85 -14.67 -16.10 9.05
CA ALA A 85 -13.77 -16.80 9.93
C ALA A 85 -12.95 -15.85 10.81
N SER A 86 -12.50 -14.70 10.28
CA SER A 86 -11.81 -13.68 11.09
C SER A 86 -12.75 -13.02 12.10
N ALA A 87 -13.98 -12.68 11.69
CA ALA A 87 -14.98 -12.09 12.59
C ALA A 87 -15.33 -13.03 13.75
N ALA A 88 -15.38 -14.34 13.51
CA ALA A 88 -15.65 -15.36 14.54
C ALA A 88 -14.54 -15.43 15.63
N SER A 89 -13.37 -14.85 15.37
CA SER A 89 -12.25 -14.77 16.32
C SER A 89 -12.31 -13.51 17.21
N LEU A 90 -13.42 -12.76 17.19
CA LEU A 90 -13.58 -11.54 17.99
C LEU A 90 -13.46 -11.86 19.48
N PRO A 91 -12.56 -11.19 20.24
CA PRO A 91 -12.50 -11.34 21.70
C PRO A 91 -13.83 -11.03 22.37
N ALA A 92 -14.10 -11.68 23.50
CA ALA A 92 -15.39 -11.57 24.19
C ALA A 92 -15.74 -10.14 24.65
N ASP A 93 -14.72 -9.33 24.92
CA ASP A 93 -14.83 -7.92 25.28
C ASP A 93 -14.68 -6.98 24.08
N GLY A 94 -14.58 -7.54 22.87
CA GLY A 94 -14.34 -6.81 21.63
C GLY A 94 -15.61 -6.39 20.89
N ARG A 95 -15.49 -5.34 20.07
CA ARG A 95 -16.46 -4.98 19.03
C ARG A 95 -15.76 -4.63 17.73
N ILE A 96 -16.31 -5.07 16.61
CA ILE A 96 -15.86 -4.62 15.30
C ILE A 96 -16.46 -3.22 15.06
N VAL A 97 -15.58 -2.26 14.70
CA VAL A 97 -15.96 -0.85 14.48
C VAL A 97 -15.99 -0.45 13.02
N GLY A 98 -15.51 -1.32 12.13
CA GLY A 98 -15.53 -1.14 10.69
C GLY A 98 -14.81 -2.27 9.97
N VAL A 99 -15.02 -2.35 8.66
CA VAL A 99 -14.30 -3.26 7.76
C VAL A 99 -13.48 -2.43 6.80
N GLY A 100 -12.15 -2.62 6.82
CA GLY A 100 -11.24 -2.00 5.86
C GLY A 100 -10.79 -3.00 4.81
N ILE A 101 -10.82 -2.61 3.54
CA ILE A 101 -10.42 -3.43 2.40
C ILE A 101 -9.28 -2.75 1.67
N GLY A 102 -8.09 -3.37 1.67
CA GLY A 102 -7.01 -3.08 0.73
C GLY A 102 -7.12 -4.01 -0.46
N SER A 103 -7.18 -3.50 -1.67
CA SER A 103 -7.34 -4.33 -2.87
C SER A 103 -6.29 -4.00 -3.92
N ALA A 104 -5.78 -5.05 -4.56
CA ALA A 104 -5.08 -4.87 -5.84
C ALA A 104 -5.99 -4.12 -6.81
N GLY A 105 -5.40 -3.17 -7.54
CA GLY A 105 -6.12 -2.26 -8.42
C GLY A 105 -6.19 -2.70 -9.88
N PRO A 106 -6.76 -1.82 -10.72
CA PRO A 106 -7.36 -0.52 -10.35
C PRO A 106 -8.66 -0.62 -9.56
N VAL A 107 -8.96 0.46 -8.82
CA VAL A 107 -10.19 0.58 -8.04
C VAL A 107 -11.05 1.78 -8.51
N ASP A 108 -12.36 1.70 -8.39
CA ASP A 108 -13.24 2.86 -8.36
C ASP A 108 -13.73 3.05 -6.93
N ARG A 109 -13.06 3.94 -6.20
CA ARG A 109 -13.34 4.22 -4.79
C ARG A 109 -14.77 4.70 -4.57
N ARG A 110 -15.29 5.54 -5.47
CA ARG A 110 -16.62 6.13 -5.35
C ARG A 110 -17.72 5.07 -5.47
N LEU A 111 -17.60 4.20 -6.46
CA LEU A 111 -18.56 3.11 -6.70
C LEU A 111 -18.27 1.86 -5.86
N GLY A 112 -17.07 1.74 -5.29
CA GLY A 112 -16.66 0.56 -4.51
C GLY A 112 -16.32 -0.65 -5.37
N LEU A 113 -15.83 -0.39 -6.60
CA LEU A 113 -15.53 -1.41 -7.59
C LEU A 113 -14.04 -1.73 -7.63
N VAL A 114 -13.72 -2.97 -7.98
CA VAL A 114 -12.34 -3.42 -8.19
C VAL A 114 -12.20 -4.15 -9.53
N SER A 115 -11.04 -3.96 -10.19
CA SER A 115 -10.70 -4.63 -11.45
C SER A 115 -9.27 -5.19 -11.40
N PRO A 116 -8.96 -6.11 -10.45
CA PRO A 116 -7.59 -6.58 -10.22
C PRO A 116 -7.03 -7.28 -11.46
N LEU A 117 -5.83 -6.88 -11.91
CA LEU A 117 -5.25 -7.36 -13.17
C LEU A 117 -5.02 -8.87 -13.19
N ASN A 118 -4.60 -9.41 -12.06
CA ASN A 118 -4.32 -10.84 -11.90
C ASN A 118 -5.56 -11.70 -11.58
N VAL A 119 -6.76 -11.09 -11.57
CA VAL A 119 -8.04 -11.77 -11.34
C VAL A 119 -9.02 -11.32 -12.45
N PRO A 120 -8.89 -11.91 -13.68
CA PRO A 120 -9.58 -11.39 -14.86
C PRO A 120 -11.11 -11.53 -14.81
N HIS A 121 -11.65 -12.42 -13.99
CA HIS A 121 -13.10 -12.58 -13.82
C HIS A 121 -13.74 -11.47 -12.98
N TRP A 122 -12.94 -10.67 -12.25
CA TRP A 122 -13.39 -9.48 -11.55
C TRP A 122 -13.02 -8.22 -12.33
N ARG A 123 -13.99 -7.73 -13.11
CA ARG A 123 -13.95 -6.42 -13.77
C ARG A 123 -15.14 -5.62 -13.28
N ASP A 124 -14.86 -4.43 -12.75
CA ASP A 124 -15.87 -3.57 -12.12
C ASP A 124 -16.69 -4.32 -11.06
N TYR A 125 -16.03 -5.24 -10.34
CA TYR A 125 -16.69 -6.07 -9.34
C TYR A 125 -17.02 -5.24 -8.09
N PRO A 126 -18.29 -5.26 -7.58
CA PRO A 126 -18.73 -4.42 -6.47
C PRO A 126 -18.26 -4.96 -5.11
N MET A 127 -16.96 -4.93 -4.89
CA MET A 127 -16.26 -5.52 -3.74
C MET A 127 -16.75 -4.94 -2.41
N ARG A 128 -16.90 -3.61 -2.32
CA ARG A 128 -17.39 -2.96 -1.11
C ARG A 128 -18.80 -3.45 -0.74
N ASP A 129 -19.70 -3.48 -1.72
CA ASP A 129 -21.08 -3.91 -1.49
C ASP A 129 -21.18 -5.39 -1.16
N PHE A 130 -20.33 -6.23 -1.78
CA PHE A 130 -20.23 -7.65 -1.44
C PHE A 130 -19.80 -7.83 0.03
N VAL A 131 -18.71 -7.19 0.46
CA VAL A 131 -18.23 -7.30 1.85
C VAL A 131 -19.23 -6.68 2.83
N SER A 132 -19.93 -5.61 2.45
CA SER A 132 -21.01 -5.01 3.28
C SER A 132 -22.15 -6.00 3.51
N ARG A 133 -22.56 -6.77 2.48
CA ARG A 133 -23.56 -7.83 2.66
C ARG A 133 -23.10 -8.92 3.60
N VAL A 134 -21.83 -9.39 3.43
CA VAL A 134 -21.25 -10.39 4.34
C VAL A 134 -21.19 -9.89 5.79
N ALA A 135 -20.83 -8.62 5.99
CA ALA A 135 -20.84 -8.00 7.32
C ALA A 135 -22.27 -7.95 7.92
N ALA A 136 -23.25 -7.56 7.11
CA ALA A 136 -24.66 -7.53 7.55
C ALA A 136 -25.20 -8.93 7.91
N GLU A 137 -24.83 -9.98 7.19
CA GLU A 137 -25.14 -11.38 7.53
C GLU A 137 -24.58 -11.78 8.91
N LEU A 138 -23.47 -11.17 9.34
CA LEU A 138 -22.88 -11.36 10.65
C LEU A 138 -23.48 -10.45 11.74
N GLY A 139 -24.49 -9.65 11.40
CA GLY A 139 -25.10 -8.68 12.31
C GLY A 139 -24.25 -7.44 12.55
N LEU A 140 -23.27 -7.17 11.68
CA LEU A 140 -22.38 -6.00 11.77
C LEU A 140 -22.96 -4.84 10.95
N ASP A 141 -23.45 -3.82 11.63
CA ASP A 141 -23.87 -2.52 11.05
C ASP A 141 -22.73 -1.51 11.23
N VAL A 142 -21.72 -1.63 10.38
CA VAL A 142 -20.46 -0.86 10.47
C VAL A 142 -20.01 -0.37 9.09
N PRO A 143 -19.25 0.74 9.02
CA PRO A 143 -18.73 1.22 7.75
C PRO A 143 -17.78 0.21 7.09
N VAL A 144 -17.87 0.11 5.76
CA VAL A 144 -16.94 -0.66 4.92
C VAL A 144 -16.19 0.29 3.99
N THR A 145 -14.87 0.38 4.17
CA THR A 145 -14.00 1.26 3.41
C THR A 145 -13.13 0.45 2.47
N LEU A 146 -13.12 0.82 1.19
CA LEU A 146 -12.28 0.21 0.15
C LEU A 146 -11.27 1.23 -0.37
N GLU A 147 -10.01 0.85 -0.38
CA GLU A 147 -8.92 1.58 -1.02
C GLU A 147 -7.98 0.62 -1.75
N MET A 148 -7.10 1.19 -2.58
CA MET A 148 -6.03 0.44 -3.21
C MET A 148 -5.04 -0.09 -2.17
N ASP A 149 -4.46 -1.29 -2.40
CA ASP A 149 -3.47 -1.92 -1.53
C ASP A 149 -2.26 -1.03 -1.24
N GLY A 150 -1.77 -0.29 -2.25
CA GLY A 150 -0.69 0.69 -2.07
C GLY A 150 -1.05 1.82 -1.09
N VAL A 151 -2.30 2.29 -1.09
CA VAL A 151 -2.81 3.25 -0.11
C VAL A 151 -2.81 2.63 1.29
N ALA A 152 -3.36 1.42 1.41
CA ALA A 152 -3.42 0.69 2.67
C ALA A 152 -2.02 0.51 3.29
N ILE A 153 -1.05 -0.01 2.51
CA ILE A 153 0.33 -0.20 2.96
C ILE A 153 0.99 1.12 3.40
N THR A 154 0.75 2.20 2.66
CA THR A 154 1.27 3.53 3.03
C THR A 154 0.70 4.00 4.37
N MET A 155 -0.59 3.80 4.60
CA MET A 155 -1.23 4.11 5.88
C MET A 155 -0.69 3.25 7.02
N ALA A 156 -0.37 1.98 6.78
CA ALA A 156 0.26 1.11 7.76
C ALA A 156 1.64 1.62 8.19
N GLU A 157 2.48 1.96 7.22
CA GLU A 157 3.82 2.52 7.48
C GLU A 157 3.76 3.85 8.23
N HIS A 158 2.78 4.69 7.91
CA HIS A 158 2.54 5.95 8.60
C HIS A 158 2.00 5.76 10.03
N TRP A 159 1.17 4.75 10.24
CA TRP A 159 0.54 4.49 11.54
C TRP A 159 1.50 3.86 12.54
N VAL A 160 2.11 2.71 12.19
CA VAL A 160 2.92 1.91 13.11
C VAL A 160 4.24 1.43 12.51
N GLY A 161 4.57 1.85 11.29
CA GLY A 161 5.77 1.43 10.56
C GLY A 161 6.90 2.45 10.53
N ALA A 162 7.65 2.45 9.43
CA ALA A 162 8.86 3.27 9.26
C ALA A 162 8.58 4.77 9.03
N ALA A 163 7.31 5.15 8.74
CA ALA A 163 6.93 6.51 8.37
C ALA A 163 6.14 7.26 9.46
N GLN A 164 6.19 6.80 10.71
CA GLN A 164 5.50 7.46 11.82
C GLN A 164 5.98 8.91 11.98
N GLY A 165 4.99 9.85 12.03
CA GLY A 165 5.27 11.27 12.25
C GLY A 165 5.87 11.99 11.04
N VAL A 166 5.80 11.42 9.83
CA VAL A 166 6.29 12.03 8.59
C VAL A 166 5.10 12.43 7.73
N ASP A 167 5.04 13.70 7.30
CA ASP A 167 3.87 14.24 6.60
C ASP A 167 3.85 13.96 5.10
N ASN A 168 5.03 13.77 4.45
CA ASN A 168 5.14 13.55 3.00
C ASN A 168 5.81 12.20 2.72
N VAL A 169 4.99 11.16 2.55
CA VAL A 169 5.41 9.77 2.49
C VAL A 169 4.90 9.08 1.23
N MET A 170 5.74 8.25 0.64
CA MET A 170 5.33 7.21 -0.29
C MET A 170 5.58 5.83 0.34
N GLY A 171 4.54 5.01 0.42
CA GLY A 171 4.69 3.58 0.64
C GLY A 171 4.81 2.88 -0.72
N MET A 172 5.75 1.96 -0.86
CA MET A 172 5.94 1.18 -2.08
C MET A 172 5.99 -0.31 -1.80
N VAL A 173 5.58 -1.09 -2.78
CA VAL A 173 5.76 -2.55 -2.80
C VAL A 173 6.50 -2.94 -4.07
N ILE A 174 7.58 -3.72 -3.92
CA ILE A 174 8.30 -4.37 -5.03
C ILE A 174 8.21 -5.88 -4.83
N SER A 175 7.38 -6.54 -5.64
CA SER A 175 7.07 -7.97 -5.53
C SER A 175 6.82 -8.55 -6.93
N THR A 176 5.70 -9.26 -7.14
CA THR A 176 5.23 -9.69 -8.47
C THR A 176 4.95 -8.49 -9.38
N GLY A 177 4.47 -7.39 -8.81
CA GLY A 177 4.32 -6.09 -9.43
C GLY A 177 4.99 -5.00 -8.60
N ILE A 178 4.77 -3.74 -9.01
CA ILE A 178 5.17 -2.55 -8.28
C ILE A 178 3.94 -1.68 -8.05
N GLY A 179 3.62 -1.44 -6.79
CA GLY A 179 2.55 -0.55 -6.36
C GLY A 179 3.03 0.49 -5.36
N GLY A 180 2.17 1.45 -5.06
CA GLY A 180 2.43 2.43 -4.02
C GLY A 180 1.21 3.27 -3.67
N GLY A 181 1.36 4.07 -2.63
CA GLY A 181 0.38 5.05 -2.18
C GLY A 181 1.09 6.29 -1.64
N LEU A 182 0.33 7.35 -1.40
CA LEU A 182 0.85 8.66 -1.05
C LEU A 182 0.13 9.24 0.16
N ILE A 183 0.91 9.80 1.08
CA ILE A 183 0.47 10.77 2.08
C ILE A 183 1.23 12.06 1.80
N VAL A 184 0.52 13.19 1.66
CA VAL A 184 1.12 14.51 1.43
C VAL A 184 0.44 15.51 2.37
N GLY A 185 1.24 16.27 3.11
CA GLY A 185 0.72 17.17 4.15
C GLY A 185 -0.09 16.44 5.23
N GLY A 186 0.31 15.21 5.59
CA GLY A 186 -0.37 14.37 6.58
C GLY A 186 -1.71 13.79 6.12
N ARG A 187 -2.05 13.84 4.82
CA ARG A 187 -3.30 13.31 4.28
C ARG A 187 -3.08 12.35 3.12
N VAL A 188 -3.88 11.32 3.06
CA VAL A 188 -3.86 10.34 1.97
C VAL A 188 -4.27 11.02 0.65
N ILE A 189 -3.52 10.76 -0.39
CA ILE A 189 -3.82 11.22 -1.75
C ILE A 189 -4.31 10.03 -2.57
N THR A 190 -5.59 10.04 -2.92
CA THR A 190 -6.21 8.98 -3.75
C THR A 190 -6.51 9.45 -5.17
N GLY A 191 -6.57 10.77 -5.39
CA GLY A 191 -7.03 11.34 -6.65
C GLY A 191 -8.54 11.14 -6.89
N PRO A 192 -9.07 11.68 -7.97
CA PRO A 192 -10.52 11.66 -8.25
C PRO A 192 -11.05 10.26 -8.57
N THR A 193 -10.21 9.34 -9.04
CA THR A 193 -10.58 7.96 -9.39
C THR A 193 -10.27 6.94 -8.29
N GLY A 194 -9.43 7.30 -7.30
CA GLY A 194 -8.94 6.38 -6.28
C GLY A 194 -7.60 5.72 -6.63
N ASN A 195 -6.94 6.13 -7.72
CA ASN A 195 -5.75 5.44 -8.25
C ASN A 195 -4.46 6.28 -8.20
N ALA A 196 -4.40 7.35 -7.41
CA ALA A 196 -3.14 8.06 -7.20
C ALA A 196 -2.13 7.19 -6.46
N GLY A 197 -0.86 7.28 -6.83
CA GLY A 197 0.21 6.49 -6.23
C GLY A 197 0.62 5.24 -7.02
N HIS A 198 0.04 4.99 -8.20
CA HIS A 198 0.44 3.90 -9.11
C HIS A 198 1.86 4.10 -9.67
N ILE A 199 2.85 4.14 -8.78
CA ILE A 199 4.26 4.39 -9.12
C ILE A 199 4.84 3.33 -10.10
N GLY A 200 4.31 2.12 -10.09
CA GLY A 200 4.72 1.06 -11.01
C GLY A 200 4.46 1.37 -12.49
N HIS A 201 3.54 2.29 -12.77
CA HIS A 201 3.15 2.68 -14.14
C HIS A 201 3.76 4.01 -14.59
N VAL A 202 4.64 4.64 -13.80
CA VAL A 202 5.42 5.77 -14.29
C VAL A 202 6.48 5.31 -15.29
N GLU A 203 6.72 6.11 -16.31
CA GLU A 203 7.74 5.84 -17.31
C GLU A 203 9.11 6.30 -16.81
N VAL A 204 10.11 5.41 -16.86
CA VAL A 204 11.45 5.66 -16.31
C VAL A 204 12.56 5.68 -17.37
N GLY A 205 12.22 5.96 -18.62
CA GLY A 205 13.17 6.25 -19.70
C GLY A 205 13.61 5.03 -20.52
N GLU A 206 14.82 5.03 -21.07
CA GLU A 206 15.28 4.15 -22.16
C GLU A 206 15.33 2.64 -21.88
N LEU A 207 15.04 2.23 -20.68
CA LEU A 207 14.99 0.83 -20.30
C LEU A 207 13.69 0.22 -20.84
N ARG A 208 13.78 -0.83 -21.64
CA ARG A 208 12.59 -1.47 -22.26
C ARG A 208 12.18 -2.74 -21.52
N GLY A 209 10.92 -2.95 -21.38
CA GLY A 209 10.24 -4.14 -20.89
C GLY A 209 8.78 -4.12 -21.33
N GLU A 210 7.91 -4.93 -20.78
CA GLU A 210 6.46 -4.83 -20.94
C GLU A 210 5.81 -5.02 -19.58
N ASP A 211 4.99 -4.06 -19.15
CA ASP A 211 4.16 -4.21 -17.96
C ASP A 211 2.91 -5.06 -18.27
N THR A 212 2.04 -5.21 -17.27
CA THR A 212 0.79 -5.97 -17.40
C THR A 212 -0.15 -5.41 -18.46
N PHE A 213 0.03 -4.14 -18.89
CA PHE A 213 -0.74 -3.47 -19.94
C PHE A 213 0.01 -3.34 -21.26
N GLY A 214 1.23 -3.89 -21.36
CA GLY A 214 2.07 -3.78 -22.56
C GLY A 214 2.80 -2.45 -22.69
N ASN A 215 2.90 -1.62 -21.62
CA ASN A 215 3.73 -0.41 -21.63
C ASN A 215 5.20 -0.78 -21.42
N PRO A 216 6.07 -0.65 -22.45
CA PRO A 216 7.45 -1.09 -22.36
C PRO A 216 8.36 -0.16 -21.53
N TYR A 217 7.84 0.99 -21.09
CA TYR A 217 8.60 2.02 -20.36
C TYR A 217 8.22 2.12 -18.89
N ALA A 218 7.19 1.37 -18.45
CA ALA A 218 6.71 1.39 -17.09
C ALA A 218 7.77 0.86 -16.11
N LEU A 219 7.84 1.46 -14.92
CA LEU A 219 8.73 1.01 -13.85
C LEU A 219 8.53 -0.48 -13.54
N GLU A 220 7.28 -0.95 -13.48
CA GLU A 220 6.97 -2.37 -13.21
C GLU A 220 7.58 -3.29 -14.25
N ALA A 221 7.53 -2.94 -15.54
CA ALA A 221 8.12 -3.70 -16.64
C ALA A 221 9.65 -3.83 -16.52
N MET A 222 10.28 -3.04 -15.69
CA MET A 222 11.72 -3.00 -15.54
C MET A 222 12.23 -3.54 -14.22
N ALA A 223 11.45 -3.35 -13.17
CA ALA A 223 11.95 -3.44 -11.80
C ALA A 223 11.10 -4.36 -10.91
N SER A 224 9.96 -4.92 -11.37
CA SER A 224 9.29 -5.97 -10.59
C SER A 224 10.14 -7.25 -10.55
N GLY A 225 9.92 -8.09 -9.55
CA GLY A 225 10.69 -9.32 -9.37
C GLY A 225 10.73 -10.19 -10.64
N PRO A 226 9.57 -10.57 -11.23
CA PRO A 226 9.54 -11.38 -12.46
C PRO A 226 10.26 -10.72 -13.65
N HIS A 227 10.10 -9.40 -13.84
CA HIS A 227 10.75 -8.70 -14.95
C HIS A 227 12.27 -8.58 -14.74
N THR A 228 12.73 -8.40 -13.50
CA THR A 228 14.16 -8.42 -13.16
C THR A 228 14.77 -9.80 -13.46
N VAL A 229 14.09 -10.88 -13.06
CA VAL A 229 14.52 -12.25 -13.37
C VAL A 229 14.51 -12.52 -14.89
N ALA A 230 13.46 -12.07 -15.59
CA ALA A 230 13.36 -12.24 -17.04
C ALA A 230 14.51 -11.51 -17.76
N TRP A 231 14.85 -10.28 -17.34
CA TRP A 231 16.00 -9.57 -17.86
C TRP A 231 17.31 -10.32 -17.61
N ALA A 232 17.53 -10.82 -16.39
CA ALA A 232 18.72 -11.59 -16.05
C ALA A 232 18.85 -12.84 -16.93
N ARG A 233 17.74 -13.57 -17.16
CA ARG A 233 17.71 -14.73 -18.06
C ARG A 233 18.10 -14.41 -19.50
N GLN A 234 17.65 -13.27 -20.02
CA GLN A 234 18.05 -12.80 -21.36
C GLN A 234 19.55 -12.51 -21.45
N HIS A 235 20.23 -12.30 -20.31
CA HIS A 235 21.65 -12.02 -20.20
C HIS A 235 22.47 -13.24 -19.69
N GLY A 236 21.87 -14.43 -19.68
CA GLY A 236 22.59 -15.68 -19.37
C GLY A 236 22.39 -16.23 -17.95
N PHE A 237 21.53 -15.63 -17.13
CA PHE A 237 21.15 -16.23 -15.84
C PHE A 237 20.30 -17.49 -16.05
N ALA A 238 20.67 -18.59 -15.39
CA ALA A 238 20.00 -19.89 -15.57
C ALA A 238 18.76 -20.09 -14.67
N GLY A 239 18.65 -19.32 -13.56
CA GLY A 239 17.54 -19.43 -12.60
C GLY A 239 16.23 -18.85 -13.12
N GLY A 240 15.13 -19.11 -12.41
CA GLY A 240 13.76 -18.72 -12.78
C GLY A 240 13.03 -17.91 -11.73
N THR A 241 13.61 -17.71 -10.53
CA THR A 241 12.92 -17.05 -9.40
C THR A 241 13.75 -15.90 -8.81
N GLY A 242 13.09 -15.03 -8.05
CA GLY A 242 13.74 -13.95 -7.32
C GLY A 242 14.69 -14.45 -6.24
N GLU A 243 14.35 -15.56 -5.59
CA GLU A 243 15.16 -16.22 -4.57
C GLU A 243 16.45 -16.78 -5.16
N GLU A 244 16.37 -17.44 -6.34
CA GLU A 244 17.54 -17.93 -7.06
C GLU A 244 18.44 -16.78 -7.53
N LEU A 245 17.83 -15.65 -7.97
CA LEU A 245 18.58 -14.45 -8.34
C LEU A 245 19.30 -13.84 -7.13
N ALA A 246 18.64 -13.79 -5.96
CA ALA A 246 19.25 -13.31 -4.73
C ALA A 246 20.41 -14.22 -4.27
N ALA A 247 20.26 -15.54 -4.39
CA ALA A 247 21.33 -16.48 -4.09
C ALA A 247 22.54 -16.32 -5.04
N ALA A 248 22.29 -16.16 -6.33
CA ALA A 248 23.33 -15.91 -7.34
C ALA A 248 24.03 -14.55 -7.08
N TYR A 249 23.26 -13.52 -6.71
CA TYR A 249 23.83 -12.22 -6.29
C TYR A 249 24.82 -12.39 -5.14
N ALA A 250 24.40 -13.09 -4.07
CA ALA A 250 25.25 -13.37 -2.91
C ALA A 250 26.51 -14.19 -3.27
N ALA A 251 26.40 -15.09 -4.26
CA ALA A 251 27.51 -15.85 -4.79
C ALA A 251 28.45 -15.04 -5.72
N GLY A 252 28.08 -13.79 -6.03
CA GLY A 252 28.92 -12.90 -6.84
C GLY A 252 28.68 -13.01 -8.35
N ASP A 253 27.58 -13.63 -8.79
CA ASP A 253 27.23 -13.74 -10.20
C ASP A 253 27.12 -12.34 -10.86
N PRO A 254 27.85 -12.06 -11.95
CA PRO A 254 27.87 -10.73 -12.54
C PRO A 254 26.54 -10.34 -13.18
N VAL A 255 25.77 -11.31 -13.70
CA VAL A 255 24.46 -11.04 -14.31
C VAL A 255 23.43 -10.71 -13.23
N ALA A 256 23.44 -11.46 -12.12
CA ALA A 256 22.57 -11.17 -10.98
C ALA A 256 22.86 -9.78 -10.38
N ARG A 257 24.15 -9.42 -10.24
CA ARG A 257 24.57 -8.07 -9.80
C ARG A 257 24.08 -6.98 -10.75
N ALA A 258 24.24 -7.17 -12.05
CA ALA A 258 23.78 -6.22 -13.05
C ALA A 258 22.24 -6.06 -13.02
N ALA A 259 21.50 -7.15 -12.83
CA ALA A 259 20.05 -7.12 -12.74
C ALA A 259 19.54 -6.34 -11.51
N ILE A 260 20.15 -6.57 -10.34
CA ILE A 260 19.84 -5.83 -9.12
C ILE A 260 20.18 -4.34 -9.24
N ALA A 261 21.35 -4.02 -9.79
CA ALA A 261 21.76 -2.64 -10.00
C ALA A 261 20.79 -1.90 -10.95
N ARG A 262 20.40 -2.54 -12.07
CA ARG A 262 19.41 -2.00 -13.01
C ARG A 262 18.06 -1.74 -12.34
N THR A 263 17.61 -2.67 -11.53
CA THR A 263 16.35 -2.54 -10.79
C THR A 263 16.43 -1.37 -9.79
N GLY A 264 17.49 -1.30 -8.99
CA GLY A 264 17.71 -0.20 -8.05
C GLY A 264 17.80 1.17 -8.75
N GLU A 265 18.47 1.23 -9.91
CA GLU A 265 18.54 2.45 -10.71
C GLU A 265 17.15 2.89 -11.20
N ALA A 266 16.36 1.98 -11.77
CA ALA A 266 15.02 2.30 -12.26
C ALA A 266 14.11 2.80 -11.13
N VAL A 267 14.09 2.11 -9.99
CA VAL A 267 13.30 2.52 -8.81
C VAL A 267 13.79 3.86 -8.26
N GLY A 268 15.11 4.05 -8.15
CA GLY A 268 15.70 5.32 -7.70
C GLY A 268 15.30 6.50 -8.57
N ARG A 269 15.26 6.34 -9.89
CA ARG A 269 14.81 7.37 -10.85
C ARG A 269 13.33 7.71 -10.65
N ALA A 270 12.47 6.69 -10.46
CA ALA A 270 11.05 6.90 -10.18
C ALA A 270 10.83 7.65 -8.86
N ILE A 271 11.56 7.27 -7.80
CA ILE A 271 11.52 7.95 -6.50
C ILE A 271 11.99 9.40 -6.63
N ALA A 272 13.09 9.65 -7.33
CA ALA A 272 13.59 11.01 -7.55
C ALA A 272 12.56 11.89 -8.28
N SER A 273 11.91 11.35 -9.32
CA SER A 273 10.85 12.04 -10.06
C SER A 273 9.62 12.32 -9.18
N ALA A 274 9.17 11.33 -8.41
CA ALA A 274 8.07 11.49 -7.47
C ALA A 274 8.40 12.53 -6.38
N THR A 275 9.62 12.50 -5.85
CA THR A 275 10.09 13.48 -4.85
C THR A 275 10.15 14.88 -5.44
N ALA A 276 10.58 15.03 -6.70
CA ALA A 276 10.59 16.33 -7.37
C ALA A 276 9.19 16.94 -7.55
N LEU A 277 8.15 16.11 -7.63
CA LEU A 277 6.75 16.54 -7.80
C LEU A 277 6.03 16.76 -6.46
N LEU A 278 6.35 15.96 -5.44
CA LEU A 278 5.55 15.85 -4.21
C LEU A 278 6.32 16.26 -2.95
N ASP A 279 7.60 16.63 -3.08
CA ASP A 279 8.51 16.98 -1.97
C ASP A 279 8.49 15.90 -0.86
N LEU A 280 8.71 14.64 -1.27
CA LEU A 280 8.68 13.50 -0.35
C LEU A 280 9.82 13.55 0.66
N GLU A 281 9.54 13.23 1.91
CA GLU A 281 10.52 13.12 3.00
C GLU A 281 11.01 11.68 3.20
N LEU A 282 10.12 10.70 2.90
CA LEU A 282 10.41 9.29 3.12
C LEU A 282 9.68 8.41 2.10
N VAL A 283 10.39 7.38 1.63
CA VAL A 283 9.83 6.26 0.86
C VAL A 283 10.10 4.97 1.63
N ALA A 284 9.03 4.31 2.10
CA ALA A 284 9.10 3.00 2.76
C ALA A 284 8.78 1.90 1.74
N ILE A 285 9.70 0.94 1.55
CA ILE A 285 9.60 -0.07 0.49
C ILE A 285 9.51 -1.47 1.10
N GLY A 286 8.40 -2.15 0.82
CA GLY A 286 8.16 -3.54 1.17
C GLY A 286 8.01 -4.43 -0.07
N GLY A 287 7.51 -5.66 0.16
CA GLY A 287 7.29 -6.66 -0.87
C GLY A 287 8.45 -7.66 -0.98
N GLY A 288 8.12 -8.87 -1.45
CA GLY A 288 9.07 -9.99 -1.41
C GLY A 288 10.38 -9.73 -2.14
N PHE A 289 10.35 -9.03 -3.28
CA PHE A 289 11.56 -8.76 -4.05
C PHE A 289 12.44 -7.67 -3.43
N SER A 290 11.88 -6.75 -2.63
CA SER A 290 12.69 -5.74 -1.94
C SER A 290 13.68 -6.35 -0.92
N HIS A 291 13.45 -7.59 -0.50
CA HIS A 291 14.32 -8.34 0.40
C HIS A 291 15.41 -9.17 -0.30
N SER A 292 15.53 -9.07 -1.63
CA SER A 292 16.52 -9.86 -2.40
C SER A 292 17.96 -9.61 -1.95
N THR A 293 18.30 -8.37 -1.67
CA THR A 293 19.58 -7.94 -1.09
C THR A 293 19.49 -6.51 -0.53
N PRO A 294 20.22 -6.18 0.55
CA PRO A 294 20.34 -4.80 1.05
C PRO A 294 20.90 -3.82 0.00
N ASP A 295 21.79 -4.27 -0.87
CA ASP A 295 22.42 -3.44 -1.90
C ASP A 295 21.42 -2.87 -2.91
N LEU A 296 20.23 -3.48 -3.04
CA LEU A 296 19.15 -2.93 -3.84
C LEU A 296 18.77 -1.51 -3.37
N PHE A 297 18.71 -1.30 -2.05
CA PHE A 297 18.44 0.02 -1.46
C PHE A 297 19.60 1.00 -1.69
N ASP A 298 20.84 0.52 -1.68
CA ASP A 298 22.01 1.37 -1.93
C ASP A 298 22.06 1.84 -3.38
N HIS A 299 21.69 1.00 -4.34
CA HIS A 299 21.51 1.43 -5.73
C HIS A 299 20.43 2.50 -5.88
N MET A 300 19.28 2.35 -5.21
CA MET A 300 18.21 3.38 -5.22
C MET A 300 18.70 4.70 -4.63
N ARG A 301 19.35 4.66 -3.45
CA ARG A 301 19.89 5.84 -2.75
C ARG A 301 20.93 6.55 -3.59
N SER A 302 21.86 5.81 -4.22
CA SER A 302 22.89 6.37 -5.06
C SER A 302 22.34 7.23 -6.20
N VAL A 303 21.21 6.82 -6.81
CA VAL A 303 20.53 7.62 -7.85
C VAL A 303 19.99 8.93 -7.29
N VAL A 304 19.32 8.85 -6.15
CA VAL A 304 18.71 10.01 -5.49
C VAL A 304 19.78 10.99 -5.00
N GLU A 305 20.87 10.51 -4.41
CA GLU A 305 21.99 11.31 -3.90
C GLU A 305 22.72 12.08 -5.02
N GLN A 306 22.70 11.57 -6.25
CA GLN A 306 23.27 12.21 -7.43
C GLN A 306 22.30 13.18 -8.13
N HIS A 307 21.08 13.32 -7.67
CA HIS A 307 20.09 14.19 -8.29
C HIS A 307 20.53 15.66 -8.28
N TYR A 308 20.20 16.40 -9.35
CA TYR A 308 20.60 17.80 -9.50
C TYR A 308 20.05 18.71 -8.39
N PHE A 309 18.78 18.51 -7.97
CA PHE A 309 18.14 19.32 -6.94
C PHE A 309 18.46 18.85 -5.52
N PRO A 310 19.00 19.75 -4.64
CA PRO A 310 19.39 19.37 -3.28
C PRO A 310 18.23 18.87 -2.40
N PHE A 311 16.99 19.33 -2.64
CA PHE A 311 15.84 18.87 -1.86
C PHE A 311 15.48 17.41 -2.17
N VAL A 312 15.59 16.98 -3.44
CA VAL A 312 15.36 15.58 -3.83
C VAL A 312 16.37 14.66 -3.14
N ARG A 313 17.64 15.08 -3.00
CA ARG A 313 18.69 14.29 -2.32
C ARG A 313 18.41 14.00 -0.84
N LYS A 314 17.44 14.69 -0.23
CA LYS A 314 17.10 14.53 1.20
C LYS A 314 16.08 13.43 1.48
N VAL A 315 15.39 12.91 0.46
CA VAL A 315 14.40 11.86 0.68
C VAL A 315 15.07 10.62 1.25
N ARG A 316 14.48 10.08 2.29
CA ARG A 316 14.96 8.85 2.93
C ARG A 316 14.31 7.64 2.27
N ILE A 317 15.10 6.68 1.82
CA ILE A 317 14.62 5.41 1.26
C ILE A 317 14.94 4.32 2.28
N VAL A 318 13.89 3.71 2.82
CA VAL A 318 14.02 2.73 3.91
C VAL A 318 13.23 1.45 3.59
N PRO A 319 13.65 0.29 4.09
CA PRO A 319 12.81 -0.90 4.06
C PRO A 319 11.56 -0.70 4.92
N SER A 320 10.45 -1.35 4.52
CA SER A 320 9.23 -1.46 5.31
C SER A 320 9.53 -2.07 6.67
N ALA A 321 8.90 -1.53 7.72
CA ALA A 321 9.03 -2.07 9.07
C ALA A 321 8.02 -3.19 9.39
N LEU A 322 7.02 -3.42 8.52
CA LEU A 322 5.82 -4.20 8.85
C LEU A 322 5.77 -5.62 8.27
N SER A 323 6.79 -6.03 7.51
CA SER A 323 6.87 -7.38 6.94
C SER A 323 5.56 -7.84 6.26
N SER A 324 5.13 -9.09 6.49
CA SER A 324 3.93 -9.67 5.88
C SER A 324 2.60 -9.23 6.54
N GLU A 325 2.64 -8.44 7.61
CA GLU A 325 1.44 -7.94 8.31
C GLU A 325 1.00 -6.56 7.79
N GLY A 326 1.90 -5.84 7.11
CA GLY A 326 1.64 -4.51 6.58
C GLY A 326 0.33 -4.37 5.82
N PRO A 327 -0.03 -5.26 4.88
CA PRO A 327 -1.30 -5.18 4.14
C PRO A 327 -2.54 -5.22 5.03
N LEU A 328 -2.59 -6.11 6.03
CA LEU A 328 -3.71 -6.21 6.98
C LEU A 328 -3.76 -5.02 7.94
N ILE A 329 -2.61 -4.59 8.47
CA ILE A 329 -2.52 -3.37 9.29
C ILE A 329 -2.99 -2.17 8.48
N GLY A 330 -2.64 -2.10 7.20
CA GLY A 330 -3.06 -1.04 6.29
C GLY A 330 -4.55 -1.04 6.03
N ALA A 331 -5.15 -2.19 5.77
CA ALA A 331 -6.58 -2.31 5.65
C ALA A 331 -7.31 -1.86 6.95
N ALA A 332 -6.77 -2.21 8.12
CA ALA A 332 -7.28 -1.73 9.41
C ALA A 332 -7.11 -0.22 9.60
N ALA A 333 -6.02 0.36 9.09
CA ALA A 333 -5.77 1.79 9.16
C ALA A 333 -6.85 2.60 8.42
N LEU A 334 -7.50 2.03 7.39
CA LEU A 334 -8.65 2.66 6.72
C LEU A 334 -9.81 2.95 7.68
N ILE A 335 -9.87 2.24 8.80
CA ILE A 335 -10.89 2.40 9.84
C ILE A 335 -10.32 3.19 11.02
N HIS A 336 -9.23 2.74 11.62
CA HIS A 336 -8.67 3.38 12.82
C HIS A 336 -8.04 4.75 12.53
N ARG A 337 -7.62 5.00 11.29
CA ARG A 337 -7.02 6.26 10.82
C ARG A 337 -7.83 6.93 9.70
N ALA A 338 -9.14 6.70 9.69
CA ALA A 338 -10.07 7.23 8.67
C ALA A 338 -9.97 8.77 8.50
N HIS A 339 -9.56 9.51 9.54
CA HIS A 339 -9.36 10.96 9.48
C HIS A 339 -8.25 11.39 8.50
N LEU A 340 -7.35 10.49 8.08
CA LEU A 340 -6.32 10.76 7.07
C LEU A 340 -6.86 10.67 5.63
N LEU A 341 -8.00 9.99 5.44
CA LEU A 341 -8.64 9.83 4.12
C LEU A 341 -9.26 11.15 3.66
N PRO A 342 -9.35 11.36 2.31
CA PRO A 342 -9.97 12.57 1.74
C PRO A 342 -11.47 12.62 1.92
#